data_2a7666492a928759d41f322d53bebb9f
#
_entry.id   2a7666492a928759d41f322d53bebb9f
#
_cell.length_a   1.000
_cell.length_b   1.000
_cell.length_c   1.000
_cell.angle_alpha   90.00
_cell.angle_beta   90.00
_cell.angle_gamma   90.00
#
_symmetry.space_group_name_H-M   'P 1'
#
loop_
_entity.id
_entity.type
_entity.pdbx_description
1 polymer ?
#
loop_
_entity_poly.entity_id
_entity_poly.type
_entity_poly.pdbx_seq_one_letter_code
_entity_poly.pdbx_strand_id
1 'polypeptide(L)'
;VDIPFYPVNLFDKEGNAINSMVATYAVHHDCSVNIADAYTEAGFDFSGTKNFDKKTGYRSTSFLTVPMANHENEIIGVLQLINATDPKTGEVLPFSASDQRLAESLASQAAIALTNRLLINHLESLFESFIQMINAAIDDKSPYTGGHCERVPTLTLLLAEAVNDCQVGPLK
;
A
#
# COMPACT_ATOMS: atom_id res chain seq x y z
N VAL A 1 10.26 13.19 11.38
CA VAL A 1 10.72 11.91 11.96
C VAL A 1 10.52 10.87 10.89
N ASP A 2 11.61 10.28 10.43
CA ASP A 2 11.57 9.19 9.45
C ASP A 2 11.07 7.94 10.22
N ILE A 3 9.91 7.43 9.86
CA ILE A 3 9.33 6.24 10.50
C ILE A 3 9.72 5.04 9.66
N PRO A 4 10.62 4.17 10.12
CA PRO A 4 10.99 2.98 9.39
C PRO A 4 9.81 1.99 9.38
N PHE A 5 9.28 1.69 8.21
CA PHE A 5 8.28 0.65 8.02
C PHE A 5 8.99 -0.70 7.88
N TYR A 6 8.83 -1.55 8.87
CA TYR A 6 9.32 -2.93 8.80
C TYR A 6 8.23 -3.85 8.23
N PRO A 7 8.59 -4.80 7.35
CA PRO A 7 7.62 -5.78 6.86
C PRO A 7 7.13 -6.64 8.03
N VAL A 8 5.81 -6.85 8.06
CA VAL A 8 5.18 -7.75 9.02
C VAL A 8 5.05 -9.13 8.37
N ASN A 9 5.72 -10.13 8.93
CA ASN A 9 5.63 -11.48 8.44
C ASN A 9 4.32 -12.13 8.90
N LEU A 10 3.61 -12.78 7.99
CA LEU A 10 2.39 -13.54 8.30
C LEU A 10 2.71 -14.92 8.89
N PHE A 11 3.85 -15.47 8.54
CA PHE A 11 4.30 -16.80 8.97
C PHE A 11 5.68 -16.70 9.63
N ASP A 12 5.93 -17.60 10.58
CA ASP A 12 7.23 -17.75 11.20
C ASP A 12 8.22 -18.49 10.26
N LYS A 13 9.45 -18.71 10.75
CA LYS A 13 10.49 -19.40 9.96
C LYS A 13 10.18 -20.89 9.71
N GLU A 14 9.24 -21.45 10.45
CA GLU A 14 8.80 -22.84 10.41
C GLU A 14 7.53 -23.00 9.56
N GLY A 15 6.96 -21.87 9.07
CA GLY A 15 5.75 -21.86 8.25
C GLY A 15 4.44 -21.84 9.04
N ASN A 16 4.49 -21.64 10.37
CA ASN A 16 3.29 -21.53 11.18
C ASN A 16 2.73 -20.09 11.12
N ALA A 17 1.40 -19.98 11.16
CA ALA A 17 0.72 -18.68 11.17
C ALA A 17 1.03 -17.89 12.46
N ILE A 18 1.49 -16.65 12.31
CA ILE A 18 1.72 -15.75 13.44
C ILE A 18 0.38 -15.12 13.84
N ASN A 19 -0.16 -15.51 14.97
CA ASN A 19 -1.44 -15.02 15.50
C ASN A 19 -1.26 -14.09 16.72
N SER A 20 -0.02 -13.81 17.11
CA SER A 20 0.27 -12.96 18.26
C SER A 20 0.04 -11.46 18.00
N MET A 21 0.08 -11.03 16.76
CA MET A 21 -0.13 -9.64 16.36
C MET A 21 -1.56 -9.45 15.85
N VAL A 22 -2.19 -8.33 16.19
CA VAL A 22 -3.57 -8.03 15.76
C VAL A 22 -3.74 -8.03 14.24
N ALA A 23 -2.78 -7.46 13.51
CA ALA A 23 -2.82 -7.38 12.06
C ALA A 23 -2.74 -8.77 11.39
N THR A 24 -1.81 -9.62 11.84
CA THR A 24 -1.67 -10.98 11.30
C THR A 24 -2.84 -11.86 11.67
N TYR A 25 -3.37 -11.72 12.88
CA TYR A 25 -4.57 -12.41 13.31
C TYR A 25 -5.78 -12.06 12.44
N ALA A 26 -6.00 -10.76 12.18
CA ALA A 26 -7.09 -10.30 11.31
C ALA A 26 -6.99 -10.89 9.89
N VAL A 27 -5.76 -11.01 9.34
CA VAL A 27 -5.52 -11.65 8.04
C VAL A 27 -5.84 -13.14 8.07
N HIS A 28 -5.32 -13.87 9.06
CA HIS A 28 -5.48 -15.32 9.09
C HIS A 28 -6.90 -15.78 9.39
N HIS A 29 -7.69 -14.96 10.09
CA HIS A 29 -9.05 -15.29 10.50
C HIS A 29 -10.14 -14.55 9.71
N ASP A 30 -9.73 -13.67 8.76
CA ASP A 30 -10.64 -12.84 7.97
C ASP A 30 -11.69 -12.15 8.86
N CYS A 31 -11.24 -11.50 9.92
CA CYS A 31 -12.13 -10.85 10.86
C CYS A 31 -11.60 -9.50 11.35
N SER A 32 -12.51 -8.57 11.59
CA SER A 32 -12.19 -7.31 12.25
C SER A 32 -11.89 -7.54 13.73
N VAL A 33 -10.83 -6.88 14.22
CA VAL A 33 -10.43 -6.92 15.63
C VAL A 33 -10.51 -5.53 16.22
N ASN A 34 -11.27 -5.37 17.29
CA ASN A 34 -11.49 -4.11 17.98
C ASN A 34 -10.96 -4.21 19.41
N ILE A 35 -9.91 -3.47 19.72
CA ILE A 35 -9.22 -3.47 21.02
C ILE A 35 -9.49 -2.13 21.70
N ALA A 36 -10.02 -2.18 22.90
CA ALA A 36 -10.34 -1.00 23.68
C ALA A 36 -9.09 -0.31 24.25
N ASP A 37 -8.15 -1.08 24.77
CA ASP A 37 -6.87 -0.58 25.29
C ASP A 37 -5.76 -1.63 25.10
N ALA A 38 -4.81 -1.33 24.20
CA ALA A 38 -3.66 -2.18 23.91
C ALA A 38 -2.68 -2.38 25.08
N TYR A 39 -2.78 -1.55 26.10
CA TYR A 39 -1.91 -1.66 27.30
C TYR A 39 -2.44 -2.68 28.30
N THR A 40 -3.75 -2.92 28.29
CA THR A 40 -4.43 -3.86 29.21
C THR A 40 -4.83 -5.16 28.50
N GLU A 41 -4.83 -5.17 27.16
CA GLU A 41 -5.17 -6.35 26.36
C GLU A 41 -4.12 -7.45 26.55
N ALA A 42 -4.59 -8.67 26.84
CA ALA A 42 -3.77 -9.84 27.09
C ALA A 42 -3.76 -10.85 25.91
N GLY A 43 -4.65 -10.67 24.95
CA GLY A 43 -4.81 -11.60 23.81
C GLY A 43 -3.78 -11.45 22.71
N PHE A 44 -3.08 -10.30 22.66
CA PHE A 44 -2.15 -9.96 21.58
C PHE A 44 -0.84 -9.35 22.11
N ASP A 45 0.21 -9.48 21.30
CA ASP A 45 1.53 -8.87 21.61
C ASP A 45 1.58 -7.42 21.10
N PHE A 46 1.51 -6.48 22.03
CA PHE A 46 1.69 -5.06 21.79
C PHE A 46 3.08 -4.54 22.19
N SER A 47 4.07 -5.40 22.38
CA SER A 47 5.43 -5.00 22.77
C SER A 47 6.05 -4.03 21.75
N GLY A 48 5.87 -4.29 20.46
CA GLY A 48 6.32 -3.42 19.37
C GLY A 48 5.67 -2.03 19.44
N THR A 49 4.35 -1.97 19.62
CA THR A 49 3.58 -0.72 19.79
C THR A 49 4.06 0.06 21.02
N LYS A 50 4.19 -0.61 22.16
CA LYS A 50 4.67 0.02 23.40
C LYS A 50 6.10 0.58 23.28
N ASN A 51 6.96 -0.09 22.52
CA ASN A 51 8.31 0.39 22.22
C ASN A 51 8.31 1.60 21.27
N PHE A 52 7.43 1.61 20.27
CA PHE A 52 7.26 2.74 19.37
C PHE A 52 6.72 3.97 20.13
N ASP A 53 5.70 3.78 20.94
CA ASP A 53 5.11 4.81 21.79
C ASP A 53 6.15 5.48 22.71
N LYS A 54 7.03 4.68 23.34
CA LYS A 54 8.13 5.21 24.16
C LYS A 54 9.12 6.08 23.38
N LYS A 55 9.36 5.76 22.09
CA LYS A 55 10.28 6.51 21.24
C LYS A 55 9.67 7.79 20.71
N THR A 56 8.37 7.78 20.41
CA THR A 56 7.66 8.90 19.78
C THR A 56 6.97 9.82 20.77
N GLY A 57 6.75 9.36 22.02
CA GLY A 57 5.92 10.08 23.00
C GLY A 57 4.42 10.00 22.72
N TYR A 58 4.01 9.21 21.72
CA TYR A 58 2.61 8.92 21.42
C TYR A 58 2.12 7.76 22.29
N ARG A 59 0.83 7.71 22.59
CA ARG A 59 0.21 6.58 23.30
C ARG A 59 -0.89 5.96 22.43
N SER A 60 -0.59 4.80 21.88
CA SER A 60 -1.52 4.01 21.08
C SER A 60 -2.42 3.19 22.01
N THR A 61 -3.66 3.63 22.22
CA THR A 61 -4.57 3.03 23.21
C THR A 61 -5.58 2.13 22.53
N SER A 62 -6.53 2.68 21.76
CA SER A 62 -7.56 1.89 21.09
C SER A 62 -7.16 1.54 19.66
N PHE A 63 -7.48 0.31 19.23
CA PHE A 63 -7.19 -0.20 17.90
C PHE A 63 -8.42 -0.79 17.26
N LEU A 64 -8.62 -0.47 16.00
CA LEU A 64 -9.56 -1.17 15.13
C LEU A 64 -8.79 -1.64 13.88
N THR A 65 -8.71 -2.94 13.71
CA THR A 65 -7.99 -3.60 12.63
C THR A 65 -9.00 -4.34 11.77
N VAL A 66 -9.05 -3.99 10.48
CA VAL A 66 -10.04 -4.52 9.52
C VAL A 66 -9.28 -5.11 8.33
N PRO A 67 -9.51 -6.39 7.97
CA PRO A 67 -8.95 -6.97 6.76
C PRO A 67 -9.56 -6.31 5.52
N MET A 68 -8.75 -6.14 4.50
CA MET A 68 -9.12 -5.55 3.21
C MET A 68 -9.18 -6.66 2.16
N ALA A 69 -10.36 -7.20 1.94
CA ALA A 69 -10.60 -8.25 0.94
C ALA A 69 -11.00 -7.64 -0.41
N ASN A 70 -10.44 -8.16 -1.49
CA ASN A 70 -10.82 -7.83 -2.85
C ASN A 70 -12.11 -8.56 -3.27
N HIS A 71 -12.56 -8.37 -4.53
CA HIS A 71 -13.77 -9.01 -5.07
C HIS A 71 -13.65 -10.54 -5.25
N GLU A 72 -12.45 -11.10 -5.14
CA GLU A 72 -12.16 -12.53 -5.17
C GLU A 72 -12.08 -13.14 -3.75
N ASN A 73 -12.39 -12.34 -2.72
CA ASN A 73 -12.23 -12.64 -1.30
C ASN A 73 -10.78 -12.92 -0.88
N GLU A 74 -9.81 -12.38 -1.61
CA GLU A 74 -8.41 -12.42 -1.19
C GLU A 74 -8.10 -11.21 -0.32
N ILE A 75 -7.46 -11.44 0.82
CA ILE A 75 -7.02 -10.34 1.69
C ILE A 75 -5.75 -9.73 1.11
N ILE A 76 -5.88 -8.52 0.62
CA ILE A 76 -4.79 -7.75 -0.01
C ILE A 76 -4.09 -6.78 0.95
N GLY A 77 -4.63 -6.60 2.14
CA GLY A 77 -4.08 -5.69 3.13
C GLY A 77 -4.90 -5.64 4.41
N VAL A 78 -4.49 -4.75 5.29
CA VAL A 78 -5.16 -4.49 6.57
C VAL A 78 -5.28 -2.99 6.77
N LEU A 79 -6.48 -2.50 7.07
CA LEU A 79 -6.71 -1.15 7.56
C LEU A 79 -6.63 -1.16 9.08
N GLN A 80 -5.71 -0.38 9.66
CA GLN A 80 -5.59 -0.25 11.10
C GLN A 80 -5.80 1.21 11.50
N LEU A 81 -6.82 1.44 12.33
CA LEU A 81 -7.13 2.73 12.94
C LEU A 81 -6.70 2.71 14.39
N ILE A 82 -6.11 3.79 14.85
CA ILE A 82 -5.55 3.91 16.20
C ILE A 82 -6.11 5.17 16.86
N ASN A 83 -6.58 5.04 18.11
CA ASN A 83 -7.07 6.13 18.94
C ASN A 83 -8.30 6.84 18.36
N ALA A 84 -9.46 6.22 18.48
CA ALA A 84 -10.73 6.94 18.32
C ALA A 84 -10.77 8.10 19.31
N THR A 85 -11.06 9.31 18.83
CA THR A 85 -11.00 10.52 19.66
C THR A 85 -12.36 11.19 19.70
N ASP A 86 -12.83 11.55 20.89
CA ASP A 86 -14.03 12.36 21.04
C ASP A 86 -13.75 13.78 20.47
N PRO A 87 -14.51 14.24 19.48
CA PRO A 87 -14.26 15.54 18.84
C PRO A 87 -14.49 16.74 19.78
N LYS A 88 -15.19 16.57 20.91
CA LYS A 88 -15.48 17.64 21.86
C LYS A 88 -14.45 17.71 22.99
N THR A 89 -14.05 16.54 23.53
CA THR A 89 -13.16 16.49 24.69
C THR A 89 -11.70 16.22 24.30
N GLY A 90 -11.44 15.64 23.13
CA GLY A 90 -10.12 15.19 22.70
C GLY A 90 -9.67 13.90 23.40
N GLU A 91 -10.52 13.29 24.20
CA GLU A 91 -10.20 12.04 24.89
C GLU A 91 -10.19 10.85 23.95
N VAL A 92 -9.26 9.93 24.16
CA VAL A 92 -9.20 8.68 23.42
C VAL A 92 -10.25 7.71 23.94
N LEU A 93 -11.10 7.21 23.05
CA LEU A 93 -12.17 6.28 23.33
C LEU A 93 -11.95 4.94 22.60
N PRO A 94 -12.56 3.85 23.03
CA PRO A 94 -12.70 2.64 22.23
C PRO A 94 -13.51 2.93 20.95
N PHE A 95 -13.21 2.24 19.86
CA PHE A 95 -14.02 2.31 18.64
C PHE A 95 -15.41 1.72 18.88
N SER A 96 -16.45 2.45 18.51
CA SER A 96 -17.82 1.98 18.62
C SER A 96 -18.16 0.95 17.54
N ALA A 97 -19.25 0.21 17.70
CA ALA A 97 -19.77 -0.69 16.67
C ALA A 97 -20.18 0.03 15.38
N SER A 98 -20.52 1.31 15.44
CA SER A 98 -20.77 2.14 14.25
C SER A 98 -19.49 2.49 13.52
N ASP A 99 -18.42 2.82 14.25
CA ASP A 99 -17.09 3.09 13.67
C ASP A 99 -16.54 1.85 12.98
N GLN A 100 -16.70 0.68 13.61
CA GLN A 100 -16.29 -0.58 13.04
C GLN A 100 -17.01 -0.87 11.71
N ARG A 101 -18.34 -0.76 11.66
CA ARG A 101 -19.10 -0.95 10.40
C ARG A 101 -18.69 0.04 9.30
N LEU A 102 -18.43 1.29 9.67
CA LEU A 102 -17.95 2.29 8.74
C LEU A 102 -16.55 1.94 8.22
N ALA A 103 -15.64 1.55 9.11
CA ALA A 103 -14.28 1.13 8.73
C ALA A 103 -14.29 -0.12 7.84
N GLU A 104 -15.13 -1.10 8.11
CA GLU A 104 -15.33 -2.29 7.27
C GLU A 104 -15.81 -1.92 5.86
N SER A 105 -16.78 -1.02 5.75
CA SER A 105 -17.25 -0.52 4.46
C SER A 105 -16.16 0.22 3.69
N LEU A 106 -15.40 1.08 4.36
CA LEU A 106 -14.29 1.82 3.76
C LEU A 106 -13.13 0.89 3.36
N ALA A 107 -12.81 -0.09 4.18
CA ALA A 107 -11.78 -1.09 3.91
C ALA A 107 -12.11 -1.90 2.65
N SER A 108 -13.37 -2.33 2.49
CA SER A 108 -13.82 -3.02 1.29
C SER A 108 -13.70 -2.14 0.02
N GLN A 109 -14.13 -0.88 0.09
CA GLN A 109 -14.02 0.04 -1.05
C GLN A 109 -12.55 0.35 -1.38
N ALA A 110 -11.71 0.53 -0.37
CA ALA A 110 -10.28 0.76 -0.54
C ALA A 110 -9.59 -0.46 -1.17
N ALA A 111 -9.97 -1.67 -0.77
CA ALA A 111 -9.46 -2.91 -1.36
C ALA A 111 -9.76 -2.99 -2.85
N ILE A 112 -11.00 -2.71 -3.25
CA ILE A 112 -11.40 -2.71 -4.67
C ILE A 112 -10.62 -1.65 -5.45
N ALA A 113 -10.53 -0.44 -4.92
CA ALA A 113 -9.80 0.66 -5.57
C ALA A 113 -8.30 0.34 -5.74
N LEU A 114 -7.68 -0.24 -4.71
CA LEU A 114 -6.28 -0.65 -4.74
C LEU A 114 -6.04 -1.77 -5.74
N THR A 115 -6.90 -2.80 -5.75
CA THR A 115 -6.82 -3.90 -6.71
C THR A 115 -6.93 -3.39 -8.15
N ASN A 116 -7.89 -2.51 -8.41
CA ASN A 116 -8.05 -1.90 -9.73
C ASN A 116 -6.79 -1.12 -10.16
N ARG A 117 -6.19 -0.37 -9.24
CA ARG A 117 -4.94 0.37 -9.54
C ARG A 117 -3.76 -0.57 -9.82
N LEU A 118 -3.63 -1.65 -9.06
CA LEU A 118 -2.60 -2.66 -9.29
C LEU A 118 -2.78 -3.35 -10.65
N LEU A 119 -4.02 -3.68 -11.02
CA LEU A 119 -4.33 -4.27 -12.33
C LEU A 119 -3.99 -3.31 -13.47
N ILE A 120 -4.31 -2.02 -13.36
CA ILE A 120 -3.96 -1.01 -14.37
C ILE A 120 -2.44 -0.92 -14.52
N ASN A 121 -1.68 -0.81 -13.43
CA ASN A 121 -0.23 -0.76 -13.47
C ASN A 121 0.37 -2.03 -14.10
N HIS A 122 -0.23 -3.20 -13.82
CA HIS A 122 0.20 -4.46 -14.41
C HIS A 122 -0.05 -4.50 -15.92
N LEU A 123 -1.22 -4.03 -16.37
CA LEU A 123 -1.54 -3.92 -17.80
C LEU A 123 -0.60 -2.95 -18.53
N GLU A 124 -0.28 -1.79 -17.91
CA GLU A 124 0.70 -0.83 -18.45
C GLU A 124 2.07 -1.51 -18.64
N SER A 125 2.56 -2.22 -17.63
CA SER A 125 3.84 -2.94 -17.70
C SER A 125 3.85 -4.05 -18.77
N LEU A 126 2.76 -4.80 -18.88
CA LEU A 126 2.62 -5.82 -19.94
C LEU A 126 2.63 -5.18 -21.33
N PHE A 127 1.95 -4.05 -21.51
CA PHE A 127 1.90 -3.34 -22.77
C PHE A 127 3.28 -2.78 -23.16
N GLU A 128 4.01 -2.19 -22.21
CA GLU A 128 5.39 -1.76 -22.45
C GLU A 128 6.30 -2.92 -22.85
N SER A 129 6.20 -4.04 -22.15
CA SER A 129 6.98 -5.26 -22.47
C SER A 129 6.64 -5.79 -23.87
N PHE A 130 5.37 -5.71 -24.26
CA PHE A 130 4.93 -6.11 -25.59
C PHE A 130 5.49 -5.19 -26.69
N ILE A 131 5.47 -3.87 -26.47
CA ILE A 131 6.09 -2.90 -27.39
C ILE A 131 7.58 -3.17 -27.54
N GLN A 132 8.30 -3.40 -26.43
CA GLN A 132 9.72 -3.72 -26.46
C GLN A 132 10.02 -4.99 -27.24
N MET A 133 9.19 -6.02 -27.09
CA MET A 133 9.32 -7.27 -27.83
C MET A 133 9.11 -7.05 -29.36
N ILE A 134 8.13 -6.25 -29.74
CA ILE A 134 7.89 -5.90 -31.15
C ILE A 134 9.09 -5.11 -31.71
N ASN A 135 9.58 -4.12 -30.97
CA ASN A 135 10.74 -3.31 -31.38
C ASN A 135 11.98 -4.18 -31.58
N ALA A 136 12.24 -5.09 -30.66
CA ALA A 136 13.34 -6.05 -30.76
C ALA A 136 13.19 -6.94 -32.01
N ALA A 137 12.00 -7.45 -32.29
CA ALA A 137 11.73 -8.27 -33.46
C ALA A 137 11.89 -7.51 -34.79
N ILE A 138 11.54 -6.21 -34.81
CA ILE A 138 11.75 -5.33 -35.98
C ILE A 138 13.23 -5.07 -36.19
N ASP A 139 13.95 -4.75 -35.12
CA ASP A 139 15.39 -4.45 -35.17
C ASP A 139 16.23 -5.68 -35.56
N ASP A 140 15.84 -6.88 -35.12
CA ASP A 140 16.53 -8.14 -35.49
C ASP A 140 16.35 -8.48 -36.99
N LYS A 141 15.24 -8.07 -37.58
CA LYS A 141 14.96 -8.34 -38.99
C LYS A 141 15.72 -7.45 -39.99
N SER A 142 16.27 -6.32 -39.52
CA SER A 142 16.97 -5.37 -40.38
C SER A 142 18.33 -4.98 -39.78
N PRO A 143 19.45 -5.32 -40.43
CA PRO A 143 20.80 -4.97 -39.95
C PRO A 143 21.06 -3.45 -39.96
N TYR A 144 20.23 -2.65 -40.61
CA TYR A 144 20.34 -1.19 -40.68
C TYR A 144 19.55 -0.44 -39.64
N THR A 145 18.56 -1.10 -39.01
CA THR A 145 17.66 -0.47 -38.03
C THR A 145 17.96 -0.88 -36.58
N GLY A 146 19.02 -1.64 -36.35
CA GLY A 146 19.40 -2.09 -35.01
C GLY A 146 19.48 -0.94 -34.00
N GLY A 147 18.61 -0.95 -32.98
CA GLY A 147 18.47 0.07 -31.96
C GLY A 147 17.82 1.39 -32.44
N HIS A 148 17.23 1.43 -33.65
CA HIS A 148 16.54 2.63 -34.12
C HIS A 148 15.31 2.94 -33.29
N CYS A 149 14.53 1.89 -32.98
CA CYS A 149 13.31 1.98 -32.17
C CYS A 149 13.57 2.44 -30.70
N GLU A 150 14.78 2.32 -30.21
CA GLU A 150 15.19 2.84 -28.89
C GLU A 150 15.76 4.26 -28.96
N ARG A 151 16.56 4.54 -29.99
CA ARG A 151 17.21 5.84 -30.14
C ARG A 151 16.26 6.97 -30.49
N VAL A 152 15.29 6.72 -31.39
CA VAL A 152 14.35 7.76 -31.84
C VAL A 152 13.49 8.31 -30.70
N PRO A 153 12.83 7.49 -29.86
CA PRO A 153 12.10 8.00 -28.69
C PRO A 153 12.98 8.80 -27.73
N THR A 154 14.19 8.32 -27.45
CA THR A 154 15.14 9.01 -26.56
C THR A 154 15.51 10.38 -27.10
N LEU A 155 15.84 10.48 -28.39
CA LEU A 155 16.18 11.77 -29.02
C LEU A 155 14.97 12.71 -29.08
N THR A 156 13.78 12.16 -29.33
CA THR A 156 12.53 12.94 -29.35
C THR A 156 12.22 13.51 -27.97
N LEU A 157 12.40 12.72 -26.92
CA LEU A 157 12.20 13.17 -25.53
C LEU A 157 13.19 14.29 -25.18
N LEU A 158 14.47 14.12 -25.48
CA LEU A 158 15.49 15.14 -25.26
C LEU A 158 15.18 16.46 -25.98
N LEU A 159 14.68 16.38 -27.22
CA LEU A 159 14.25 17.56 -27.97
C LEU A 159 13.01 18.21 -27.34
N ALA A 160 12.04 17.42 -26.90
CA ALA A 160 10.84 17.93 -26.25
C ALA A 160 11.15 18.62 -24.92
N GLU A 161 12.04 18.04 -24.11
CA GLU A 161 12.53 18.63 -22.86
C GLU A 161 13.29 19.95 -23.13
N ALA A 162 14.20 19.97 -24.12
CA ALA A 162 14.92 21.18 -24.49
C ALA A 162 13.98 22.30 -24.97
N VAL A 163 12.92 21.97 -25.70
CA VAL A 163 11.90 22.93 -26.13
C VAL A 163 11.09 23.43 -24.92
N ASN A 164 10.70 22.53 -24.00
CA ASN A 164 9.96 22.89 -22.79
C ASN A 164 10.77 23.84 -21.88
N ASP A 165 12.10 23.67 -21.84
CA ASP A 165 13.01 24.51 -21.03
C ASP A 165 13.40 25.80 -21.74
N CYS A 166 13.01 25.99 -23.00
CA CYS A 166 13.36 27.15 -23.78
C CYS A 166 12.61 28.40 -23.29
N GLN A 167 13.37 29.39 -22.81
CA GLN A 167 12.81 30.65 -22.29
C GLN A 167 12.74 31.76 -23.37
N VAL A 168 13.27 31.51 -24.58
CA VAL A 168 13.44 32.55 -25.64
C VAL A 168 13.03 31.98 -27.00
N GLY A 169 12.37 32.76 -27.82
CA GLY A 169 12.00 32.42 -29.18
C GLY A 169 10.52 32.11 -29.40
N PRO A 170 10.14 31.60 -30.61
CA PRO A 170 8.75 31.38 -30.98
C PRO A 170 8.06 30.20 -30.25
N LEU A 171 8.83 29.42 -29.51
CA LEU A 171 8.35 28.24 -28.75
C LEU A 171 8.26 28.53 -27.23
N LYS A 172 8.28 29.80 -26.85
CA LYS A 172 8.11 30.24 -25.47
C LYS A 172 6.65 30.17 -25.01
#